data_a6ce7ff782aa61a962d2ceb92cb99b53
#
_entry.id   a6ce7ff782aa61a962d2ceb92cb99b53
#
_cell.length_a   1.000
_cell.length_b   1.000
_cell.length_c   1.000
_cell.angle_alpha   90.00
_cell.angle_beta   90.00
_cell.angle_gamma   90.00
#
_symmetry.space_group_name_H-M   'P 1'
#
loop_
_entity.id
_entity.type
_entity.pdbx_description
1 polymer ?
#
loop_
_entity_poly.entity_id
_entity_poly.type
_entity_poly.pdbx_seq_one_letter_code
_entity_poly.pdbx_strand_id
1 'polypeptide(L)'
;MIEVIEKIGNIENLSLKNEEMEVVISTFGCTIIKMIVEDKNGVKGDVVLGYDDFNQYQTLDGYLGALVGRVANRIGKGTFELNGETYHLPINNGPNSLHGGIKGFSYQIFDYEILDDYTIKFTYHAKDGEEGYPGNMDFSATYHLEGTTLTISYHATSDKDTLINITNHSYFNLSGHKHNIYNHTLKIDADYYEHVDADGLATGEKEAVEGTPFDFRIPAKIGERVEVDHPQLKLGNGFDHHFFFTTDKNQVVLEDEESGRRLTVSTTLPGAQIYTANYLDGRIGKNGEPYNARDAVCIETQNLPDAIHIEKNPSTILRKGETFDAQTSYCLEVIK
;
A
#
# COMPACT_ATOMS: atom_id res chain seq x y z
N MET A 1 -18.96 -13.86 -6.28
CA MET A 1 -20.23 -13.15 -5.99
C MET A 1 -19.93 -11.93 -5.15
N ILE A 2 -20.57 -10.81 -5.44
CA ILE A 2 -20.38 -9.53 -4.75
C ILE A 2 -21.66 -9.16 -4.01
N GLU A 3 -21.55 -8.76 -2.75
CA GLU A 3 -22.68 -8.31 -1.95
C GLU A 3 -22.29 -7.17 -1.00
N VAL A 4 -23.22 -6.26 -0.76
CA VAL A 4 -23.07 -5.23 0.30
C VAL A 4 -23.38 -5.90 1.63
N ILE A 5 -22.36 -5.97 2.50
CA ILE A 5 -22.49 -6.65 3.79
C ILE A 5 -22.75 -5.68 4.95
N GLU A 6 -22.46 -4.38 4.77
CA GLU A 6 -22.64 -3.37 5.80
C GLU A 6 -22.83 -1.98 5.16
N LYS A 7 -23.66 -1.13 5.81
CA LYS A 7 -23.86 0.28 5.43
C LYS A 7 -23.71 1.18 6.65
N ILE A 8 -22.83 2.18 6.55
CA ILE A 8 -22.52 3.15 7.61
C ILE A 8 -22.70 4.55 7.01
N GLY A 9 -23.92 5.11 7.14
CA GLY A 9 -24.27 6.35 6.45
C GLY A 9 -24.24 6.16 4.93
N ASN A 10 -23.35 6.89 4.26
CA ASN A 10 -23.11 6.77 2.81
C ASN A 10 -21.91 5.88 2.45
N ILE A 11 -21.34 5.20 3.43
CA ILE A 11 -20.26 4.23 3.22
C ILE A 11 -20.85 2.84 3.13
N GLU A 12 -20.38 2.06 2.17
CA GLU A 12 -20.78 0.66 2.01
C GLU A 12 -19.53 -0.23 2.04
N ASN A 13 -19.62 -1.34 2.78
CA ASN A 13 -18.63 -2.40 2.79
C ASN A 13 -19.13 -3.55 1.93
N LEU A 14 -18.32 -3.94 0.93
CA LEU A 14 -18.67 -4.97 -0.04
C LEU A 14 -17.80 -6.21 0.18
N SER A 15 -18.44 -7.40 0.21
CA SER A 15 -17.75 -8.68 0.15
C SER A 15 -17.61 -9.10 -1.30
N LEU A 16 -16.39 -9.30 -1.75
CA LEU A 16 -15.99 -9.87 -3.02
C LEU A 16 -15.47 -11.28 -2.75
N LYS A 17 -16.22 -12.31 -3.14
CA LYS A 17 -16.01 -13.68 -2.66
C LYS A 17 -16.18 -14.74 -3.73
N ASN A 18 -15.31 -15.74 -3.68
CA ASN A 18 -15.44 -17.03 -4.38
C ASN A 18 -15.31 -18.20 -3.38
N GLU A 19 -15.09 -19.43 -3.84
CA GLU A 19 -14.97 -20.62 -2.98
C GLU A 19 -13.67 -20.62 -2.14
N GLU A 20 -12.61 -19.96 -2.64
CA GLU A 20 -11.25 -20.02 -2.08
C GLU A 20 -10.89 -18.82 -1.22
N MET A 21 -11.39 -17.63 -1.56
CA MET A 21 -11.01 -16.36 -0.92
C MET A 21 -12.20 -15.42 -0.75
N GLU A 22 -12.18 -14.61 0.30
CA GLU A 22 -13.07 -13.48 0.52
C GLU A 22 -12.27 -12.21 0.78
N VAL A 23 -12.59 -11.14 0.05
CA VAL A 23 -12.04 -9.81 0.25
C VAL A 23 -13.17 -8.86 0.61
N VAL A 24 -13.05 -8.15 1.73
CA VAL A 24 -14.01 -7.10 2.11
C VAL A 24 -13.38 -5.74 1.82
N ILE A 25 -14.08 -4.94 1.01
CA ILE A 25 -13.61 -3.64 0.55
C ILE A 25 -14.66 -2.59 0.90
N SER A 26 -14.21 -1.47 1.48
CA SER A 26 -15.06 -0.31 1.75
C SER A 26 -15.07 0.68 0.59
N THR A 27 -16.19 1.36 0.37
CA THR A 27 -16.23 2.56 -0.50
C THR A 27 -15.44 3.73 0.08
N PHE A 28 -15.15 3.74 1.37
CA PHE A 28 -14.28 4.71 2.02
C PHE A 28 -12.81 4.36 1.78
N GLY A 29 -12.13 5.18 0.97
CA GLY A 29 -10.72 4.99 0.62
C GLY A 29 -10.43 3.69 -0.14
N CYS A 30 -11.42 3.04 -0.76
CA CYS A 30 -11.30 1.70 -1.34
C CYS A 30 -10.56 0.73 -0.40
N THR A 31 -10.81 0.88 0.91
CA THR A 31 -10.06 0.21 1.98
C THR A 31 -10.32 -1.29 1.97
N ILE A 32 -9.26 -2.08 1.87
CA ILE A 32 -9.32 -3.54 2.09
C ILE A 32 -9.41 -3.77 3.60
N ILE A 33 -10.61 -4.16 4.05
CA ILE A 33 -10.90 -4.41 5.47
C ILE A 33 -10.48 -5.83 5.86
N LYS A 34 -10.71 -6.82 4.98
CA LYS A 34 -10.39 -8.24 5.21
C LYS A 34 -9.87 -8.89 3.95
N MET A 35 -8.95 -9.84 4.13
CA MET A 35 -8.55 -10.85 3.16
C MET A 35 -8.55 -12.20 3.84
N ILE A 36 -9.54 -13.05 3.56
CA ILE A 36 -9.75 -14.32 4.26
C ILE A 36 -9.40 -15.47 3.34
N VAL A 37 -8.39 -16.27 3.74
CA VAL A 37 -7.93 -17.48 3.03
C VAL A 37 -7.67 -18.61 3.99
N GLU A 38 -7.68 -19.86 3.50
CA GLU A 38 -7.35 -21.04 4.29
C GLU A 38 -5.85 -21.11 4.61
N ASP A 39 -5.50 -21.75 5.72
CA ASP A 39 -4.14 -22.18 6.04
C ASP A 39 -3.90 -23.64 5.58
N LYS A 40 -2.69 -24.19 5.81
CA LYS A 40 -2.35 -25.57 5.46
C LYS A 40 -3.21 -26.66 6.13
N ASN A 41 -4.02 -26.29 7.11
CA ASN A 41 -4.95 -27.20 7.82
C ASN A 41 -6.41 -26.96 7.37
N GLY A 42 -6.66 -26.11 6.37
CA GLY A 42 -8.00 -25.72 5.92
C GLY A 42 -8.72 -24.74 6.85
N VAL A 43 -7.99 -24.09 7.78
CA VAL A 43 -8.58 -23.10 8.69
C VAL A 43 -8.53 -21.71 8.03
N LYS A 44 -9.69 -21.09 7.83
CA LYS A 44 -9.79 -19.73 7.30
C LYS A 44 -9.26 -18.73 8.31
N GLY A 45 -8.47 -17.76 7.81
CA GLY A 45 -7.92 -16.67 8.60
C GLY A 45 -7.82 -15.39 7.79
N ASP A 46 -8.04 -14.27 8.46
CA ASP A 46 -7.83 -12.95 7.88
C ASP A 46 -6.34 -12.60 7.93
N VAL A 47 -5.77 -12.25 6.80
CA VAL A 47 -4.32 -12.02 6.65
C VAL A 47 -3.95 -10.54 6.57
N VAL A 48 -4.89 -9.62 6.82
CA VAL A 48 -4.64 -8.18 6.88
C VAL A 48 -5.12 -7.58 8.21
N LEU A 49 -4.36 -6.64 8.74
CA LEU A 49 -4.81 -5.83 9.88
C LEU A 49 -5.95 -4.91 9.47
N GLY A 50 -6.75 -4.51 10.45
CA GLY A 50 -7.88 -3.59 10.26
C GLY A 50 -8.59 -3.37 11.59
N TYR A 51 -9.77 -2.78 11.54
CA TYR A 51 -10.57 -2.45 12.73
C TYR A 51 -11.96 -3.09 12.65
N ASP A 52 -12.52 -3.45 13.82
CA ASP A 52 -13.92 -3.88 13.94
C ASP A 52 -14.86 -2.66 14.00
N ASP A 53 -14.43 -1.56 14.64
CA ASP A 53 -15.15 -0.30 14.63
C ASP A 53 -14.73 0.53 13.43
N PHE A 54 -15.64 0.73 12.48
CA PHE A 54 -15.36 1.48 11.25
C PHE A 54 -14.96 2.94 11.53
N ASN A 55 -15.38 3.55 12.63
CA ASN A 55 -14.96 4.91 12.98
C ASN A 55 -13.44 5.04 13.14
N GLN A 56 -12.75 3.96 13.48
CA GLN A 56 -11.30 3.95 13.60
C GLN A 56 -10.60 4.19 12.26
N TYR A 57 -11.16 3.73 11.13
CA TYR A 57 -10.63 4.04 9.79
C TYR A 57 -10.72 5.54 9.45
N GLN A 58 -11.69 6.26 10.03
CA GLN A 58 -11.91 7.68 9.78
C GLN A 58 -11.12 8.58 10.72
N THR A 59 -10.74 8.09 11.89
CA THR A 59 -10.20 8.92 13.01
C THR A 59 -8.77 8.60 13.39
N LEU A 60 -8.31 7.37 13.13
CA LEU A 60 -6.94 6.96 13.41
C LEU A 60 -6.06 7.09 12.16
N ASP A 61 -4.80 7.36 12.39
CA ASP A 61 -3.76 7.32 11.37
C ASP A 61 -3.36 5.88 10.99
N GLY A 62 -2.40 5.72 10.08
CA GLY A 62 -1.81 4.44 9.70
C GLY A 62 -2.38 3.86 8.41
N TYR A 63 -3.47 4.40 7.86
CA TYR A 63 -3.99 4.07 6.52
C TYR A 63 -4.26 2.56 6.29
N LEU A 64 -4.62 1.80 7.34
CA LEU A 64 -4.78 0.34 7.28
C LEU A 64 -5.70 -0.09 6.13
N GLY A 65 -5.13 -0.78 5.14
CA GLY A 65 -5.84 -1.30 3.98
C GLY A 65 -6.26 -0.27 2.93
N ALA A 66 -6.04 1.04 3.17
CA ALA A 66 -6.54 2.10 2.31
C ALA A 66 -5.81 2.18 0.95
N LEU A 67 -6.54 2.60 -0.08
CA LEU A 67 -5.96 3.11 -1.31
C LEU A 67 -5.41 4.52 -1.03
N VAL A 68 -4.14 4.73 -1.34
CA VAL A 68 -3.43 5.98 -1.07
C VAL A 68 -3.17 6.74 -2.37
N GLY A 69 -3.51 8.00 -2.37
CA GLY A 69 -3.36 8.97 -3.47
C GLY A 69 -3.81 10.37 -3.02
N ARG A 70 -3.61 11.45 -3.83
CA ARG A 70 -3.17 11.44 -5.22
C ARG A 70 -1.72 10.98 -5.37
N VAL A 71 -0.85 11.27 -4.36
CA VAL A 71 0.55 10.85 -4.34
C VAL A 71 0.85 10.08 -3.06
N ALA A 72 1.21 8.81 -3.21
CA ALA A 72 1.65 7.95 -2.13
C ALA A 72 3.03 8.38 -1.61
N ASN A 73 3.25 8.13 -0.32
CA ASN A 73 4.46 8.49 0.40
C ASN A 73 4.64 10.03 0.49
N ARG A 74 5.87 10.50 0.78
CA ARG A 74 6.15 11.90 1.10
C ARG A 74 6.46 12.74 -0.13
N ILE A 75 6.08 14.03 -0.07
CA ILE A 75 6.63 15.10 -0.90
C ILE A 75 7.30 16.10 0.03
N GLY A 76 8.58 16.34 -0.18
CA GLY A 76 9.43 17.16 0.67
C GLY A 76 8.89 18.59 0.82
N LYS A 77 8.79 19.06 2.08
CA LYS A 77 8.29 20.40 2.45
C LYS A 77 6.86 20.70 1.97
N GLY A 78 6.12 19.69 1.48
CA GLY A 78 4.80 19.86 0.89
C GLY A 78 4.76 20.84 -0.27
N THR A 79 5.81 20.94 -1.07
CA THR A 79 5.87 21.83 -2.24
C THR A 79 6.50 21.13 -3.42
N PHE A 80 6.11 21.49 -4.63
CA PHE A 80 6.79 21.05 -5.85
C PHE A 80 6.62 22.09 -6.95
N GLU A 81 7.54 22.06 -7.91
CA GLU A 81 7.46 22.88 -9.12
C GLU A 81 7.01 22.03 -10.32
N LEU A 82 6.03 22.51 -11.06
CA LEU A 82 5.56 21.88 -12.28
C LEU A 82 5.25 22.97 -13.32
N ASN A 83 5.87 22.88 -14.51
CA ASN A 83 5.69 23.84 -15.60
C ASN A 83 5.95 25.31 -15.22
N GLY A 84 6.87 25.55 -14.29
CA GLY A 84 7.23 26.90 -13.82
C GLY A 84 6.30 27.50 -12.79
N GLU A 85 5.35 26.73 -12.29
CA GLU A 85 4.47 27.08 -11.17
C GLU A 85 4.84 26.28 -9.92
N THR A 86 4.81 26.92 -8.75
CA THR A 86 5.03 26.26 -7.45
C THR A 86 3.68 25.92 -6.83
N TYR A 87 3.53 24.65 -6.47
CA TYR A 87 2.33 24.12 -5.79
C TYR A 87 2.63 23.86 -4.32
N HIS A 88 1.65 24.11 -3.46
CA HIS A 88 1.73 23.91 -2.02
C HIS A 88 0.69 22.89 -1.57
N LEU A 89 1.17 21.84 -0.92
CA LEU A 89 0.38 20.76 -0.35
C LEU A 89 0.25 20.94 1.15
N PRO A 90 -0.80 20.41 1.80
CA PRO A 90 -0.90 20.39 3.24
C PRO A 90 0.30 19.67 3.88
N ILE A 91 0.80 20.22 4.97
CA ILE A 91 1.83 19.59 5.81
C ILE A 91 1.12 18.75 6.87
N ASN A 92 1.27 17.44 6.80
CA ASN A 92 0.60 16.48 7.69
C ASN A 92 1.53 15.42 8.29
N ASN A 93 2.85 15.48 7.98
CA ASN A 93 3.84 14.56 8.53
C ASN A 93 5.19 15.27 8.71
N GLY A 94 5.50 15.71 9.92
CA GLY A 94 6.68 16.54 10.19
C GLY A 94 6.69 17.77 9.27
N PRO A 95 7.77 18.03 8.51
CA PRO A 95 7.83 19.15 7.57
C PRO A 95 7.25 18.80 6.18
N ASN A 96 6.75 17.58 5.96
CA ASN A 96 6.42 17.04 4.65
C ASN A 96 4.90 16.87 4.45
N SER A 97 4.47 16.74 3.20
CA SER A 97 3.16 16.21 2.84
C SER A 97 3.25 14.70 2.67
N LEU A 98 2.32 13.95 3.25
CA LEU A 98 2.27 12.48 3.23
C LEU A 98 0.95 12.00 2.66
N HIS A 99 1.00 10.96 1.82
CA HIS A 99 -0.13 10.17 1.36
C HIS A 99 -1.29 10.98 0.75
N GLY A 100 -0.95 12.02 -0.03
CA GLY A 100 -1.91 12.83 -0.74
C GLY A 100 -2.53 13.96 0.08
N GLY A 101 -2.06 14.20 1.32
CA GLY A 101 -2.48 15.29 2.17
C GLY A 101 -3.39 14.88 3.34
N ILE A 102 -4.16 15.83 3.87
CA ILE A 102 -5.01 15.61 5.06
C ILE A 102 -6.25 14.77 4.72
N LYS A 103 -6.81 15.00 3.54
CA LYS A 103 -7.99 14.30 3.02
C LYS A 103 -7.73 13.74 1.62
N GLY A 104 -6.61 13.02 1.48
CA GLY A 104 -6.29 12.31 0.26
C GLY A 104 -7.30 11.19 -0.07
N PHE A 105 -7.01 10.39 -1.08
CA PHE A 105 -7.92 9.34 -1.56
C PHE A 105 -8.35 8.35 -0.49
N SER A 106 -7.50 8.09 0.50
CA SER A 106 -7.79 7.23 1.65
C SER A 106 -8.92 7.72 2.55
N TYR A 107 -9.32 8.98 2.44
CA TYR A 107 -10.42 9.60 3.19
C TYR A 107 -11.62 9.99 2.31
N GLN A 108 -11.62 9.61 1.03
CA GLN A 108 -12.73 9.87 0.13
C GLN A 108 -13.70 8.70 0.07
N ILE A 109 -14.95 8.99 -0.24
CA ILE A 109 -15.97 7.98 -0.53
C ILE A 109 -16.03 7.84 -2.05
N PHE A 110 -15.76 6.65 -2.53
CA PHE A 110 -15.78 6.32 -3.95
C PHE A 110 -17.16 5.84 -4.35
N ASP A 111 -17.60 6.25 -5.53
CA ASP A 111 -18.69 5.58 -6.24
C ASP A 111 -18.20 4.21 -6.73
N TYR A 112 -19.10 3.26 -6.94
CA TYR A 112 -18.72 1.95 -7.46
C TYR A 112 -19.71 1.40 -8.46
N GLU A 113 -19.21 0.49 -9.31
CA GLU A 113 -19.99 -0.31 -10.27
C GLU A 113 -19.54 -1.77 -10.17
N ILE A 114 -20.51 -2.69 -10.07
CA ILE A 114 -20.26 -4.13 -10.16
C ILE A 114 -20.27 -4.50 -11.64
N LEU A 115 -19.10 -4.90 -12.17
CA LEU A 115 -18.94 -5.22 -13.59
C LEU A 115 -19.33 -6.66 -13.90
N ASP A 116 -19.06 -7.57 -12.96
CA ASP A 116 -19.42 -8.98 -13.00
C ASP A 116 -19.41 -9.59 -11.58
N ASP A 117 -19.58 -10.91 -11.45
CA ASP A 117 -19.63 -11.61 -10.15
C ASP A 117 -18.37 -11.47 -9.30
N TYR A 118 -17.24 -11.09 -9.90
CA TYR A 118 -15.92 -11.06 -9.27
C TYR A 118 -15.14 -9.76 -9.51
N THR A 119 -15.79 -8.74 -10.10
CA THR A 119 -15.14 -7.48 -10.46
C THR A 119 -15.95 -6.27 -9.99
N ILE A 120 -15.30 -5.43 -9.16
CA ILE A 120 -15.83 -4.13 -8.72
C ILE A 120 -14.91 -3.02 -9.23
N LYS A 121 -15.50 -2.00 -9.85
CA LYS A 121 -14.80 -0.77 -10.23
C LYS A 121 -15.21 0.36 -9.30
N PHE A 122 -14.26 0.94 -8.59
CA PHE A 122 -14.44 2.15 -7.82
C PHE A 122 -14.00 3.36 -8.65
N THR A 123 -14.71 4.48 -8.51
CA THR A 123 -14.42 5.73 -9.24
C THR A 123 -14.45 6.93 -8.31
N TYR A 124 -13.55 7.88 -8.57
CA TYR A 124 -13.49 9.15 -7.85
C TYR A 124 -13.10 10.29 -8.81
N HIS A 125 -13.79 11.42 -8.69
CA HIS A 125 -13.47 12.65 -9.41
C HIS A 125 -12.81 13.65 -8.45
N ALA A 126 -11.48 13.73 -8.47
CA ALA A 126 -10.72 14.68 -7.68
C ALA A 126 -10.68 16.04 -8.38
N LYS A 127 -11.07 17.10 -7.67
CA LYS A 127 -11.17 18.46 -8.24
C LYS A 127 -9.80 19.13 -8.36
N ASP A 128 -9.70 20.06 -9.31
CA ASP A 128 -8.54 20.96 -9.44
C ASP A 128 -8.30 21.72 -8.12
N GLY A 129 -7.08 21.62 -7.60
CA GLY A 129 -6.69 22.22 -6.32
C GLY A 129 -7.01 21.39 -5.08
N GLU A 130 -7.63 20.22 -5.22
CA GLU A 130 -7.84 19.31 -4.09
C GLU A 130 -6.52 18.91 -3.46
N GLU A 131 -6.39 19.06 -2.13
CA GLU A 131 -5.15 18.87 -1.37
C GLU A 131 -3.93 19.63 -1.98
N GLY A 132 -4.17 20.70 -2.77
CA GLY A 132 -3.14 21.51 -3.43
C GLY A 132 -2.65 21.00 -4.77
N TYR A 133 -3.12 19.85 -5.25
CA TYR A 133 -2.70 19.29 -6.55
C TYR A 133 -3.44 19.94 -7.72
N PRO A 134 -2.74 20.28 -8.83
CA PRO A 134 -3.39 20.83 -10.03
C PRO A 134 -4.19 19.77 -10.80
N GLY A 135 -5.20 20.23 -11.51
CA GLY A 135 -6.01 19.46 -12.46
C GLY A 135 -7.15 18.67 -11.83
N ASN A 136 -8.29 18.67 -12.53
CA ASN A 136 -9.33 17.70 -12.28
C ASN A 136 -8.83 16.34 -12.74
N MET A 137 -9.00 15.32 -11.89
CA MET A 137 -8.57 13.97 -12.18
C MET A 137 -9.75 13.01 -12.10
N ASP A 138 -10.00 12.27 -13.16
CA ASP A 138 -10.86 11.10 -13.14
C ASP A 138 -10.01 9.88 -12.81
N PHE A 139 -10.28 9.28 -11.65
CA PHE A 139 -9.55 8.13 -11.15
C PHE A 139 -10.46 6.93 -11.00
N SER A 140 -9.94 5.74 -11.30
CA SER A 140 -10.61 4.48 -10.98
C SER A 140 -9.65 3.41 -10.49
N ALA A 141 -10.15 2.56 -9.59
CA ALA A 141 -9.50 1.33 -9.13
C ALA A 141 -10.46 0.16 -9.34
N THR A 142 -10.04 -0.82 -10.13
CA THR A 142 -10.83 -2.03 -10.42
C THR A 142 -10.23 -3.20 -9.65
N TYR A 143 -11.04 -3.79 -8.78
CA TYR A 143 -10.71 -4.96 -7.97
C TYR A 143 -11.31 -6.20 -8.61
N HIS A 144 -10.48 -7.16 -8.96
CA HIS A 144 -10.87 -8.43 -9.57
C HIS A 144 -10.33 -9.61 -8.77
N LEU A 145 -11.19 -10.56 -8.44
CA LEU A 145 -10.84 -11.76 -7.69
C LEU A 145 -10.94 -13.00 -8.58
N GLU A 146 -9.80 -13.66 -8.81
CA GLU A 146 -9.72 -14.93 -9.54
C GLU A 146 -8.97 -15.97 -8.70
N GLY A 147 -9.62 -17.08 -8.33
CA GLY A 147 -9.05 -18.04 -7.39
C GLY A 147 -8.66 -17.35 -6.07
N THR A 148 -7.41 -17.47 -5.68
CA THR A 148 -6.85 -16.79 -4.52
C THR A 148 -6.05 -15.53 -4.88
N THR A 149 -6.24 -14.98 -6.07
CA THR A 149 -5.55 -13.78 -6.55
C THR A 149 -6.50 -12.58 -6.59
N LEU A 150 -6.20 -11.56 -5.79
CA LEU A 150 -6.80 -10.24 -5.92
C LEU A 150 -5.93 -9.38 -6.83
N THR A 151 -6.49 -8.88 -7.91
CA THR A 151 -5.84 -7.91 -8.80
C THR A 151 -6.49 -6.55 -8.66
N ILE A 152 -5.68 -5.50 -8.46
CA ILE A 152 -6.13 -4.10 -8.44
C ILE A 152 -5.52 -3.40 -9.65
N SER A 153 -6.38 -2.93 -10.55
CA SER A 153 -5.98 -2.14 -11.73
C SER A 153 -6.35 -0.68 -11.51
N TYR A 154 -5.38 0.20 -11.62
CA TYR A 154 -5.55 1.64 -11.47
C TYR A 154 -5.56 2.31 -12.84
N HIS A 155 -6.43 3.30 -13.00
CA HIS A 155 -6.50 4.13 -14.20
C HIS A 155 -6.79 5.58 -13.80
N ALA A 156 -6.09 6.54 -14.40
CA ALA A 156 -6.36 7.96 -14.21
C ALA A 156 -6.11 8.78 -15.46
N THR A 157 -6.90 9.86 -15.59
CA THR A 157 -6.68 10.95 -16.57
C THR A 157 -6.78 12.28 -15.86
N SER A 158 -6.12 13.32 -16.40
CA SER A 158 -6.21 14.68 -15.87
C SER A 158 -6.37 15.71 -16.97
N ASP A 159 -7.11 16.78 -16.66
CA ASP A 159 -7.29 17.92 -17.58
C ASP A 159 -6.13 18.94 -17.56
N LYS A 160 -5.18 18.76 -16.62
CA LYS A 160 -3.91 19.49 -16.50
C LYS A 160 -2.77 18.53 -16.20
N ASP A 161 -1.52 18.96 -16.45
CA ASP A 161 -0.36 18.29 -15.90
C ASP A 161 -0.45 18.27 -14.37
N THR A 162 -0.21 17.11 -13.76
CA THR A 162 -0.34 16.90 -12.32
C THR A 162 0.60 15.79 -11.84
N LEU A 163 0.58 15.50 -10.54
CA LEU A 163 1.29 14.36 -9.99
C LEU A 163 0.31 13.21 -9.69
N ILE A 164 0.80 11.98 -9.87
CA ILE A 164 0.12 10.75 -9.48
C ILE A 164 1.13 9.70 -9.02
N ASN A 165 0.86 9.09 -7.88
CA ASN A 165 1.55 7.90 -7.38
C ASN A 165 0.59 7.15 -6.47
N ILE A 166 0.13 5.98 -6.86
CA ILE A 166 -0.96 5.27 -6.18
C ILE A 166 -0.41 3.99 -5.56
N THR A 167 -0.87 3.68 -4.35
CA THR A 167 -0.59 2.40 -3.71
C THR A 167 -1.79 1.89 -2.90
N ASN A 168 -1.74 0.62 -2.49
CA ASN A 168 -2.60 0.07 -1.46
C ASN A 168 -1.77 -0.18 -0.19
N HIS A 169 -2.25 0.30 0.95
CA HIS A 169 -1.55 0.26 2.23
C HIS A 169 -2.05 -0.88 3.15
N SER A 170 -2.21 -2.08 2.57
CA SER A 170 -2.57 -3.27 3.36
C SER A 170 -1.42 -3.71 4.25
N TYR A 171 -1.74 -4.02 5.51
CA TYR A 171 -0.83 -4.52 6.53
C TYR A 171 -0.98 -6.03 6.60
N PHE A 172 -0.05 -6.77 5.99
CA PHE A 172 -0.11 -8.22 5.91
C PHE A 172 0.48 -8.91 7.13
N ASN A 173 -0.26 -9.89 7.66
CA ASN A 173 0.21 -10.86 8.64
C ASN A 173 -0.38 -12.24 8.30
N LEU A 174 0.40 -13.11 7.69
CA LEU A 174 -0.05 -14.39 7.14
C LEU A 174 -0.36 -15.43 8.22
N SER A 175 0.05 -15.20 9.48
CA SER A 175 -0.33 -16.06 10.59
C SER A 175 -1.82 -15.99 10.95
N GLY A 176 -2.55 -14.98 10.42
CA GLY A 176 -3.88 -14.62 10.86
C GLY A 176 -3.87 -13.93 12.23
N HIS A 177 -2.89 -13.08 12.46
CA HIS A 177 -2.66 -12.27 13.67
C HIS A 177 -2.33 -13.09 14.94
N LYS A 178 -1.84 -14.32 14.81
CA LYS A 178 -1.46 -15.16 15.96
C LYS A 178 -0.14 -14.76 16.59
N HIS A 179 0.75 -14.14 15.82
CA HIS A 179 2.06 -13.64 16.24
C HIS A 179 2.52 -12.51 15.31
N ASN A 180 3.57 -11.79 15.70
CA ASN A 180 4.19 -10.78 14.88
C ASN A 180 4.91 -11.38 13.65
N ILE A 181 5.43 -10.51 12.77
CA ILE A 181 6.04 -10.92 11.49
C ILE A 181 7.50 -11.35 11.58
N TYR A 182 8.11 -11.48 12.76
CA TYR A 182 9.53 -11.82 12.87
C TYR A 182 9.88 -13.16 12.20
N ASN A 183 8.97 -14.13 12.28
CA ASN A 183 9.17 -15.45 11.68
C ASN A 183 8.69 -15.52 10.22
N HIS A 184 8.05 -14.47 9.69
CA HIS A 184 7.72 -14.43 8.28
C HIS A 184 9.00 -14.33 7.44
N THR A 185 9.07 -15.12 6.38
CA THR A 185 10.16 -15.08 5.40
C THR A 185 9.79 -14.12 4.28
N LEU A 186 10.67 -13.18 3.99
CA LEU A 186 10.51 -12.19 2.92
C LEU A 186 11.55 -12.43 1.83
N LYS A 187 11.13 -12.36 0.57
CA LYS A 187 11.98 -12.29 -0.62
C LYS A 187 11.57 -11.07 -1.44
N ILE A 188 12.55 -10.32 -1.94
CA ILE A 188 12.33 -9.15 -2.80
C ILE A 188 13.31 -9.23 -3.99
N ASP A 189 12.80 -9.20 -5.21
CA ASP A 189 13.62 -9.15 -6.43
C ASP A 189 14.03 -7.70 -6.71
N ALA A 190 14.98 -7.18 -5.91
CA ALA A 190 15.52 -5.84 -6.01
C ALA A 190 17.02 -5.85 -5.69
N ASP A 191 17.83 -5.16 -6.51
CA ASP A 191 19.26 -5.00 -6.29
C ASP A 191 19.62 -3.74 -5.50
N TYR A 192 18.65 -2.80 -5.37
CA TYR A 192 18.85 -1.52 -4.74
C TYR A 192 17.66 -1.12 -3.88
N TYR A 193 17.93 -0.32 -2.87
CA TYR A 193 16.92 0.39 -2.07
C TYR A 193 17.26 1.88 -1.99
N GLU A 194 16.27 2.71 -1.67
CA GLU A 194 16.39 4.16 -1.49
C GLU A 194 16.66 4.50 -0.03
N HIS A 195 17.61 5.42 0.22
CA HIS A 195 17.86 5.97 1.54
C HIS A 195 16.74 6.93 1.96
N VAL A 196 16.51 6.99 3.27
CA VAL A 196 15.63 8.00 3.87
C VAL A 196 16.43 8.87 4.85
N ASP A 197 15.97 10.11 5.03
CA ASP A 197 16.47 11.02 6.05
C ASP A 197 15.76 10.82 7.41
N ALA A 198 16.05 11.70 8.38
CA ALA A 198 15.48 11.63 9.72
C ALA A 198 13.95 11.89 9.76
N ASP A 199 13.38 12.50 8.74
CA ASP A 199 11.95 12.74 8.59
C ASP A 199 11.27 11.63 7.75
N GLY A 200 12.03 10.60 7.35
CA GLY A 200 11.57 9.49 6.49
C GLY A 200 11.38 9.90 5.03
N LEU A 201 11.93 11.04 4.60
CA LEU A 201 11.88 11.50 3.22
C LEU A 201 12.95 10.78 2.40
N ALA A 202 12.61 10.33 1.19
CA ALA A 202 13.57 9.79 0.23
C ALA A 202 14.64 10.84 -0.12
N THR A 203 15.91 10.43 -0.15
CA THR A 203 17.05 11.35 -0.31
C THR A 203 17.57 11.43 -1.74
N GLY A 204 17.19 10.48 -2.59
CA GLY A 204 17.77 10.27 -3.93
C GLY A 204 19.06 9.44 -3.89
N GLU A 205 19.48 8.95 -2.72
CA GLU A 205 20.64 8.09 -2.57
C GLU A 205 20.21 6.62 -2.66
N LYS A 206 20.57 5.99 -3.76
CA LYS A 206 20.27 4.59 -4.07
C LYS A 206 21.46 3.72 -3.68
N GLU A 207 21.26 2.78 -2.73
CA GLU A 207 22.29 1.84 -2.28
C GLU A 207 22.01 0.41 -2.73
N ALA A 208 23.07 -0.35 -3.04
CA ALA A 208 22.96 -1.77 -3.34
C ALA A 208 22.57 -2.56 -2.08
N VAL A 209 21.63 -3.51 -2.20
CA VAL A 209 21.20 -4.34 -1.07
C VAL A 209 22.29 -5.31 -0.60
N GLU A 210 23.22 -5.66 -1.48
CA GLU A 210 24.26 -6.66 -1.23
C GLU A 210 25.10 -6.34 0.01
N GLY A 211 25.17 -7.29 0.95
CA GLY A 211 25.94 -7.12 2.19
C GLY A 211 25.27 -6.25 3.26
N THR A 212 24.02 -5.80 3.01
CA THR A 212 23.23 -5.01 3.95
C THR A 212 22.09 -5.83 4.54
N PRO A 213 21.40 -5.38 5.62
CA PRO A 213 20.20 -6.02 6.11
C PRO A 213 19.01 -5.96 5.12
N PHE A 214 19.09 -5.12 4.08
CA PHE A 214 18.09 -4.97 3.02
C PHE A 214 18.18 -6.05 1.92
N ASP A 215 19.17 -6.96 1.97
CA ASP A 215 19.35 -8.01 0.96
C ASP A 215 18.35 -9.16 1.15
N PHE A 216 17.16 -9.00 0.58
CA PHE A 216 16.11 -10.02 0.51
C PHE A 216 16.05 -10.74 -0.84
N ARG A 217 17.08 -10.67 -1.69
CA ARG A 217 17.16 -11.43 -2.95
C ARG A 217 17.13 -12.93 -2.71
N ILE A 218 17.66 -13.35 -1.56
CA ILE A 218 17.49 -14.70 -1.01
C ILE A 218 16.50 -14.61 0.14
N PRO A 219 15.49 -15.51 0.20
CA PRO A 219 14.50 -15.48 1.28
C PRO A 219 15.16 -15.46 2.67
N ALA A 220 14.73 -14.55 3.53
CA ALA A 220 15.22 -14.40 4.90
C ALA A 220 14.09 -14.02 5.84
N LYS A 221 14.19 -14.42 7.11
CA LYS A 221 13.24 -14.00 8.13
C LYS A 221 13.35 -12.51 8.40
N ILE A 222 12.20 -11.83 8.48
CA ILE A 222 12.15 -10.38 8.75
C ILE A 222 12.85 -10.07 10.08
N GLY A 223 12.61 -10.88 11.13
CA GLY A 223 13.22 -10.69 12.45
C GLY A 223 14.74 -10.78 12.47
N GLU A 224 15.36 -11.52 11.55
CA GLU A 224 16.83 -11.64 11.43
C GLU A 224 17.47 -10.38 10.84
N ARG A 225 16.67 -9.49 10.21
CA ARG A 225 17.13 -8.33 9.46
C ARG A 225 16.72 -7.01 10.10
N VAL A 226 15.48 -6.93 10.61
CA VAL A 226 14.88 -5.67 11.05
C VAL A 226 15.53 -5.08 12.31
N GLU A 227 16.14 -5.91 13.14
CA GLU A 227 16.81 -5.50 14.39
C GLU A 227 18.33 -5.35 14.25
N VAL A 228 18.88 -5.48 13.02
CA VAL A 228 20.31 -5.26 12.77
C VAL A 228 20.69 -3.80 13.03
N ASP A 229 21.84 -3.59 13.67
CA ASP A 229 22.38 -2.24 13.91
C ASP A 229 22.86 -1.62 12.58
N HIS A 230 21.95 -0.93 11.89
CA HIS A 230 22.18 -0.27 10.61
C HIS A 230 21.60 1.16 10.61
N PRO A 231 22.33 2.16 10.08
CA PRO A 231 21.87 3.57 10.10
C PRO A 231 20.48 3.76 9.50
N GLN A 232 20.19 3.16 8.36
CA GLN A 232 18.91 3.31 7.67
C GLN A 232 17.76 2.62 8.44
N LEU A 233 17.99 1.46 9.07
CA LEU A 233 16.99 0.84 9.94
C LEU A 233 16.68 1.69 11.19
N LYS A 234 17.67 2.39 11.72
CA LYS A 234 17.44 3.35 12.82
C LYS A 234 16.58 4.53 12.39
N LEU A 235 16.83 5.09 11.20
CA LEU A 235 16.06 6.20 10.66
C LEU A 235 14.60 5.79 10.38
N GLY A 236 14.38 4.63 9.78
CA GLY A 236 13.05 4.07 9.51
C GLY A 236 12.35 3.46 10.74
N ASN A 237 13.04 3.35 11.88
CA ASN A 237 12.58 2.56 13.04
C ASN A 237 12.24 1.12 12.65
N GLY A 238 13.00 0.53 11.71
CA GLY A 238 12.78 -0.74 11.01
C GLY A 238 12.81 -0.55 9.50
N PHE A 239 12.20 -1.44 8.74
CA PHE A 239 12.03 -1.19 7.31
C PHE A 239 10.93 -0.15 7.10
N ASP A 240 11.23 0.89 6.35
CA ASP A 240 10.34 1.90 5.77
C ASP A 240 11.04 2.51 4.56
N HIS A 241 11.35 1.64 3.55
CA HIS A 241 12.24 1.99 2.46
C HIS A 241 11.67 1.51 1.12
N HIS A 242 11.96 2.27 0.07
CA HIS A 242 11.61 1.92 -1.30
C HIS A 242 12.64 0.98 -1.91
N PHE A 243 12.18 -0.15 -2.46
CA PHE A 243 12.98 -1.12 -3.19
C PHE A 243 12.71 -1.00 -4.68
N PHE A 244 13.77 -1.01 -5.49
CA PHE A 244 13.68 -0.93 -6.95
C PHE A 244 13.67 -2.32 -7.56
N PHE A 245 12.56 -2.73 -8.16
CA PHE A 245 12.40 -4.06 -8.72
C PHE A 245 13.25 -4.30 -9.96
N THR A 246 13.69 -5.55 -10.13
CA THR A 246 14.51 -6.02 -11.25
C THR A 246 13.77 -7.00 -12.17
N THR A 247 12.56 -7.40 -11.80
CA THR A 247 11.70 -8.34 -12.54
C THR A 247 10.31 -7.75 -12.78
N ASP A 248 9.57 -8.32 -13.73
CA ASP A 248 8.24 -7.82 -14.14
C ASP A 248 7.08 -8.52 -13.42
N LYS A 249 7.36 -9.55 -12.61
CA LYS A 249 6.36 -10.32 -11.87
C LYS A 249 7.00 -11.06 -10.69
N ASN A 250 6.16 -11.42 -9.71
CA ASN A 250 6.55 -12.14 -8.49
C ASN A 250 7.67 -11.41 -7.74
N GLN A 251 7.64 -10.07 -7.77
CA GLN A 251 8.70 -9.23 -7.25
C GLN A 251 8.88 -9.36 -5.74
N VAL A 252 7.77 -9.61 -5.01
CA VAL A 252 7.83 -9.81 -3.55
C VAL A 252 7.11 -11.10 -3.19
N VAL A 253 7.75 -11.91 -2.34
CA VAL A 253 7.15 -13.12 -1.75
C VAL A 253 7.27 -13.02 -0.24
N LEU A 254 6.13 -13.16 0.45
CA LEU A 254 6.04 -13.24 1.91
C LEU A 254 5.49 -14.61 2.28
N GLU A 255 6.10 -15.28 3.24
CA GLU A 255 5.69 -16.62 3.68
C GLU A 255 5.61 -16.68 5.21
N ASP A 256 4.63 -17.41 5.72
CA ASP A 256 4.56 -17.85 7.11
C ASP A 256 4.53 -19.37 7.16
N GLU A 257 5.60 -19.98 7.64
CA GLU A 257 5.76 -21.44 7.72
C GLU A 257 4.72 -22.07 8.66
N GLU A 258 4.33 -21.38 9.73
CA GLU A 258 3.38 -21.91 10.72
C GLU A 258 1.99 -22.08 10.12
N SER A 259 1.48 -21.10 9.42
CA SER A 259 0.19 -21.20 8.71
C SER A 259 0.29 -21.93 7.37
N GLY A 260 1.49 -21.95 6.77
CA GLY A 260 1.72 -22.42 5.41
C GLY A 260 1.19 -21.44 4.35
N ARG A 261 0.84 -20.22 4.70
CA ARG A 261 0.40 -19.22 3.72
C ARG A 261 1.58 -18.52 3.07
N ARG A 262 1.45 -18.29 1.76
CA ARG A 262 2.36 -17.51 0.94
C ARG A 262 1.57 -16.42 0.23
N LEU A 263 2.07 -15.20 0.31
CA LEU A 263 1.64 -14.07 -0.52
C LEU A 263 2.70 -13.80 -1.58
N THR A 264 2.30 -13.82 -2.85
CA THR A 264 3.13 -13.39 -3.97
C THR A 264 2.56 -12.10 -4.55
N VAL A 265 3.38 -11.04 -4.59
CA VAL A 265 2.99 -9.74 -5.15
C VAL A 265 3.63 -9.55 -6.51
N SER A 266 2.80 -9.22 -7.51
CA SER A 266 3.27 -8.83 -8.84
C SER A 266 2.69 -7.47 -9.20
N THR A 267 3.51 -6.61 -9.83
CA THR A 267 3.09 -5.26 -10.21
C THR A 267 3.74 -4.79 -11.49
N THR A 268 3.08 -3.85 -12.18
CA THR A 268 3.65 -3.11 -13.31
C THR A 268 4.43 -1.86 -12.85
N LEU A 269 4.40 -1.54 -11.56
CA LEU A 269 5.12 -0.41 -10.98
C LEU A 269 6.59 -0.76 -10.71
N PRO A 270 7.51 0.24 -10.73
CA PRO A 270 8.95 -0.02 -10.73
C PRO A 270 9.53 -0.44 -9.38
N GLY A 271 8.75 -0.38 -8.30
CA GLY A 271 9.22 -0.70 -6.97
C GLY A 271 8.10 -0.78 -5.93
N ALA A 272 8.49 -0.96 -4.69
CA ALA A 272 7.59 -0.90 -3.55
C ALA A 272 8.27 -0.32 -2.31
N GLN A 273 7.50 0.40 -1.52
CA GLN A 273 7.84 0.68 -0.12
C GLN A 273 7.57 -0.58 0.70
N ILE A 274 8.56 -1.01 1.45
CA ILE A 274 8.45 -2.11 2.42
C ILE A 274 8.47 -1.49 3.81
N TYR A 275 7.34 -1.62 4.52
CA TYR A 275 7.14 -1.00 5.82
C TYR A 275 6.72 -2.04 6.86
N THR A 276 7.47 -2.17 7.94
CA THR A 276 7.26 -3.20 8.98
C THR A 276 6.40 -2.72 10.15
N ALA A 277 5.37 -1.93 9.87
CA ALA A 277 4.38 -1.44 10.85
C ALA A 277 5.02 -0.80 12.09
N ASN A 278 6.06 0.02 11.88
CA ASN A 278 6.99 0.51 12.89
C ASN A 278 6.35 1.40 13.97
N TYR A 279 5.18 1.99 13.67
CA TYR A 279 4.51 2.99 14.51
C TYR A 279 3.14 2.53 15.04
N LEU A 280 2.82 1.24 14.95
CA LEU A 280 1.67 0.68 15.67
C LEU A 280 2.01 0.65 17.17
N ASP A 281 1.12 1.20 17.99
CA ASP A 281 1.40 1.66 19.36
C ASP A 281 0.49 1.02 20.44
N GLY A 282 -0.09 -0.14 20.13
CA GLY A 282 -1.05 -0.84 21.01
C GLY A 282 -2.50 -0.46 20.73
N ARG A 283 -2.78 0.21 19.60
CA ARG A 283 -4.16 0.50 19.17
C ARG A 283 -4.96 -0.77 19.02
N ILE A 284 -6.22 -0.73 19.47
CA ILE A 284 -7.09 -1.90 19.42
C ILE A 284 -7.56 -2.11 17.97
N GLY A 285 -7.24 -3.28 17.46
CA GLY A 285 -7.64 -3.74 16.13
C GLY A 285 -8.80 -4.72 16.16
N LYS A 286 -8.83 -5.64 15.18
CA LYS A 286 -9.84 -6.70 15.07
C LYS A 286 -9.82 -7.65 16.27
N ASN A 287 -11.00 -8.14 16.63
CA ASN A 287 -11.23 -9.06 17.77
C ASN A 287 -10.78 -8.49 19.13
N GLY A 288 -10.63 -7.16 19.24
CA GLY A 288 -10.16 -6.51 20.46
C GLY A 288 -8.66 -6.68 20.74
N GLU A 289 -7.88 -7.19 19.78
CA GLU A 289 -6.44 -7.42 19.94
C GLU A 289 -5.65 -6.12 19.72
N PRO A 290 -4.64 -5.83 20.55
CA PRO A 290 -3.78 -4.67 20.33
C PRO A 290 -2.80 -4.91 19.18
N TYR A 291 -2.62 -3.89 18.34
CA TYR A 291 -1.60 -3.90 17.27
C TYR A 291 -0.36 -3.15 17.70
N ASN A 292 0.78 -3.81 17.63
CA ASN A 292 2.08 -3.28 18.01
C ASN A 292 3.03 -3.22 16.81
N ALA A 293 4.14 -2.53 16.99
CA ALA A 293 5.22 -2.54 16.00
C ALA A 293 5.61 -3.98 15.62
N ARG A 294 5.80 -4.24 14.34
CA ARG A 294 6.11 -5.57 13.75
C ARG A 294 4.94 -6.57 13.75
N ASP A 295 3.72 -6.13 14.00
CA ASP A 295 2.57 -7.04 13.86
C ASP A 295 2.15 -7.24 12.40
N ALA A 296 2.71 -6.45 11.46
CA ALA A 296 2.46 -6.62 10.03
C ALA A 296 3.59 -6.05 9.17
N VAL A 297 3.55 -6.37 7.89
CA VAL A 297 4.36 -5.76 6.84
C VAL A 297 3.47 -5.20 5.74
N CYS A 298 3.72 -3.96 5.31
CA CYS A 298 3.10 -3.36 4.12
C CYS A 298 4.03 -3.55 2.92
N ILE A 299 3.43 -3.88 1.77
CA ILE A 299 4.08 -4.02 0.48
C ILE A 299 3.37 -3.04 -0.46
N GLU A 300 3.81 -1.79 -0.41
CA GLU A 300 3.17 -0.67 -1.10
C GLU A 300 3.81 -0.47 -2.46
N THR A 301 3.29 -1.16 -3.48
CA THR A 301 3.78 -1.02 -4.86
C THR A 301 3.52 0.39 -5.37
N GLN A 302 4.56 1.08 -5.84
CA GLN A 302 4.51 2.49 -6.23
C GLN A 302 5.74 2.92 -7.03
N ASN A 303 5.69 4.15 -7.57
CA ASN A 303 6.89 4.85 -8.03
C ASN A 303 7.73 5.35 -6.85
N LEU A 304 8.96 5.78 -7.13
CA LEU A 304 9.86 6.34 -6.11
C LEU A 304 9.16 7.46 -5.31
N PRO A 305 9.19 7.41 -3.97
CA PRO A 305 8.79 8.54 -3.14
C PRO A 305 9.57 9.81 -3.48
N ASP A 306 8.91 10.95 -3.41
CA ASP A 306 9.49 12.28 -3.73
C ASP A 306 10.17 12.39 -5.11
N ALA A 307 9.78 11.54 -6.07
CA ALA A 307 10.36 11.51 -7.41
C ALA A 307 10.39 12.89 -8.09
N ILE A 308 9.43 13.76 -7.78
CA ILE A 308 9.35 15.12 -8.32
C ILE A 308 10.59 15.96 -8.00
N HIS A 309 11.28 15.70 -6.86
CA HIS A 309 12.50 16.39 -6.46
C HIS A 309 13.77 15.61 -6.82
N ILE A 310 13.67 14.29 -6.98
CA ILE A 310 14.81 13.39 -7.13
C ILE A 310 15.11 13.11 -8.61
N GLU A 311 14.07 12.77 -9.38
CA GLU A 311 14.23 12.33 -10.76
C GLU A 311 14.34 13.50 -11.73
N LYS A 312 15.24 13.42 -12.73
CA LYS A 312 15.33 14.41 -13.81
C LYS A 312 14.05 14.46 -14.65
N ASN A 313 13.42 13.30 -14.88
CA ASN A 313 12.13 13.16 -15.55
C ASN A 313 11.21 12.40 -14.59
N PRO A 314 10.53 13.09 -13.67
CA PRO A 314 9.76 12.44 -12.63
C PRO A 314 8.68 11.50 -13.17
N SER A 315 8.77 10.22 -12.78
CA SER A 315 7.84 9.15 -13.17
C SER A 315 6.42 9.39 -12.63
N THR A 316 6.29 10.26 -11.65
CA THR A 316 5.01 10.62 -11.02
C THR A 316 4.26 11.76 -11.71
N ILE A 317 4.80 12.34 -12.81
CA ILE A 317 4.09 13.37 -13.57
C ILE A 317 3.12 12.70 -14.56
N LEU A 318 1.83 13.00 -14.41
CA LEU A 318 0.79 12.70 -15.41
C LEU A 318 0.55 13.94 -16.25
N ARG A 319 0.85 13.86 -17.54
CA ARG A 319 0.63 14.97 -18.47
C ARG A 319 -0.84 15.04 -18.89
N LYS A 320 -1.32 16.27 -19.16
CA LYS A 320 -2.64 16.47 -19.74
C LYS A 320 -2.82 15.66 -21.02
N GLY A 321 -3.88 14.83 -21.05
CA GLY A 321 -4.22 13.98 -22.20
C GLY A 321 -3.48 12.65 -22.24
N GLU A 322 -2.60 12.37 -21.30
CA GLU A 322 -2.05 11.04 -21.06
C GLU A 322 -2.91 10.26 -20.07
N THR A 323 -2.70 8.96 -20.03
CA THR A 323 -3.29 8.05 -19.02
C THR A 323 -2.21 7.55 -18.07
N PHE A 324 -2.58 7.41 -16.81
CA PHE A 324 -1.85 6.59 -15.85
C PHE A 324 -2.55 5.24 -15.78
N ASP A 325 -1.81 4.17 -16.05
CA ASP A 325 -2.29 2.80 -15.95
C ASP A 325 -1.27 1.98 -15.16
N ALA A 326 -1.73 1.34 -14.08
CA ALA A 326 -0.90 0.46 -13.27
C ALA A 326 -1.73 -0.71 -12.72
N GLN A 327 -1.05 -1.80 -12.38
CA GLN A 327 -1.69 -2.99 -11.84
C GLN A 327 -0.83 -3.63 -10.76
N THR A 328 -1.47 -4.11 -9.70
CA THR A 328 -0.85 -4.94 -8.66
C THR A 328 -1.74 -6.14 -8.38
N SER A 329 -1.15 -7.32 -8.30
CA SER A 329 -1.83 -8.54 -7.90
C SER A 329 -1.25 -9.12 -6.62
N TYR A 330 -2.13 -9.61 -5.77
CA TYR A 330 -1.85 -10.28 -4.49
C TYR A 330 -2.35 -11.72 -4.60
N CYS A 331 -1.44 -12.67 -4.85
CA CYS A 331 -1.76 -14.10 -4.94
C CYS A 331 -1.47 -14.77 -3.60
N LEU A 332 -2.49 -15.34 -2.97
CA LEU A 332 -2.40 -16.03 -1.69
C LEU A 332 -2.51 -17.55 -1.89
N GLU A 333 -1.45 -18.27 -1.59
CA GLU A 333 -1.35 -19.72 -1.78
C GLU A 333 -1.07 -20.42 -0.45
N VAL A 334 -1.36 -21.73 -0.41
CA VAL A 334 -0.94 -22.61 0.70
C VAL A 334 0.22 -23.49 0.23
N ILE A 335 1.37 -23.31 0.88
CA ILE A 335 2.54 -24.18 0.67
C ILE A 335 2.43 -25.40 1.57
N LYS A 336 2.51 -26.59 0.96
CA LYS A 336 2.39 -27.88 1.65
C LYS A 336 3.72 -28.31 2.27
#